data_b744592c021ead20065cefa0a6fae5cb
#
_entry.id   b744592c021ead20065cefa0a6fae5cb
#
_cell.length_a   1.000
_cell.length_b   1.000
_cell.length_c   1.000
_cell.angle_alpha   90.00
_cell.angle_beta   90.00
_cell.angle_gamma   90.00
#
_symmetry.space_group_name_H-M   'P 1'
#
loop_
_entity.id
_entity.type
_entity.pdbx_description
1 polymer ?
#
loop_
_entity_poly.entity_id
_entity_poly.type
_entity_poly.pdbx_seq_one_letter_code
_entity_poly.pdbx_strand_id
1 'polypeptide(L)'
;MLSDNKITEWRERLISMIIENYPNRWETFKSVKENVTAVKYGSGSVYLPRGYFCPSRVLDTVIGNVTRGRLLKTKPRTKIPTYRYGFDKNGKLITAENCEECDLDLEITVANFDVSDFQKAFPSFLDDAKNGMLIPRGYEFIKRENGIEIGLNYHMHDANNNSGSVVICENGYIKEYHYIRNVVIKPLNNHFWSEFTSEEYEYIDSHHVGVVMRRLEEGFGGVASFGRFDGYKINNVVRYRFELDDNGAAKKYTLIESNGKVLSQEKQDYYTYEVYKPIDFRYEV
;
A
#
# COMPACT_ATOMS: atom_id res chain seq x y z
N MET A 1 -4.97 13.53 -18.28
CA MET A 1 -3.84 13.68 -17.32
C MET A 1 -4.34 14.46 -16.12
N LEU A 2 -4.16 13.90 -14.92
CA LEU A 2 -4.53 14.58 -13.68
C LEU A 2 -3.78 15.90 -13.57
N SER A 3 -4.52 16.97 -13.23
CA SER A 3 -3.90 18.27 -12.94
C SER A 3 -3.12 18.20 -11.62
N ASP A 4 -2.11 19.05 -11.48
CA ASP A 4 -1.34 19.15 -10.24
C ASP A 4 -2.25 19.51 -9.04
N ASN A 5 -3.31 20.29 -9.28
CA ASN A 5 -4.31 20.61 -8.25
C ASN A 5 -5.03 19.37 -7.74
N LYS A 6 -5.46 18.46 -8.62
CA LYS A 6 -6.16 17.23 -8.24
C LYS A 6 -5.25 16.26 -7.46
N ILE A 7 -3.98 16.21 -7.83
CA ILE A 7 -2.96 15.43 -7.13
C ILE A 7 -2.74 15.98 -5.72
N THR A 8 -2.61 17.29 -5.59
CA THR A 8 -2.48 17.99 -4.30
C THR A 8 -3.72 17.77 -3.43
N GLU A 9 -4.91 17.89 -4.02
CA GLU A 9 -6.18 17.64 -3.32
C GLU A 9 -6.26 16.24 -2.74
N TRP A 10 -5.92 15.19 -3.51
CA TRP A 10 -5.93 13.83 -3.00
C TRP A 10 -4.89 13.61 -1.91
N ARG A 11 -3.69 14.20 -2.06
CA ARG A 11 -2.65 14.12 -1.04
C ARG A 11 -3.13 14.72 0.28
N GLU A 12 -3.65 15.92 0.26
CA GLU A 12 -4.16 16.63 1.45
C GLU A 12 -5.34 15.89 2.07
N ARG A 13 -6.25 15.39 1.25
CA ARG A 13 -7.40 14.62 1.71
C ARG A 13 -7.00 13.34 2.41
N LEU A 14 -6.04 12.58 1.88
CA LEU A 14 -5.53 11.37 2.53
C LEU A 14 -4.84 11.69 3.86
N ILE A 15 -4.04 12.74 3.91
CA ILE A 15 -3.41 13.20 5.16
C ILE A 15 -4.48 13.52 6.21
N SER A 16 -5.49 14.31 5.86
CA SER A 16 -6.58 14.66 6.76
C SER A 16 -7.32 13.42 7.26
N MET A 17 -7.67 12.50 6.37
CA MET A 17 -8.35 11.25 6.75
C MET A 17 -7.52 10.40 7.72
N ILE A 18 -6.21 10.29 7.50
CA ILE A 18 -5.32 9.56 8.40
C ILE A 18 -5.29 10.21 9.78
N ILE A 19 -5.10 11.53 9.84
CA ILE A 19 -5.02 12.29 11.09
C ILE A 19 -6.35 12.24 11.85
N GLU A 20 -7.46 12.47 11.20
CA GLU A 20 -8.80 12.48 11.81
C GLU A 20 -9.21 11.12 12.38
N ASN A 21 -8.84 10.03 11.70
CA ASN A 21 -9.18 8.69 12.18
C ASN A 21 -8.16 8.12 13.18
N TYR A 22 -6.99 8.72 13.32
CA TYR A 22 -5.93 8.21 14.18
C TYR A 22 -6.35 8.00 15.63
N PRO A 23 -7.07 8.91 16.31
CA PRO A 23 -7.46 8.73 17.70
C PRO A 23 -8.29 7.46 17.95
N ASN A 24 -9.13 7.09 16.98
CA ASN A 24 -10.03 5.94 17.07
C ASN A 24 -9.61 4.75 16.21
N ARG A 25 -8.39 4.73 15.71
CA ARG A 25 -7.90 3.77 14.72
C ARG A 25 -8.10 2.31 15.13
N TRP A 26 -7.82 1.99 16.39
CA TRP A 26 -7.91 0.62 16.87
C TRP A 26 -9.35 0.17 17.15
N GLU A 27 -10.20 1.05 17.63
CA GLU A 27 -11.64 0.78 17.79
C GLU A 27 -12.30 0.57 16.42
N THR A 28 -11.95 1.39 15.43
CA THR A 28 -12.41 1.22 14.05
C THR A 28 -11.96 -0.13 13.52
N PHE A 29 -10.69 -0.50 13.74
CA PHE A 29 -10.15 -1.78 13.30
C PHE A 29 -10.88 -2.96 13.94
N LYS A 30 -11.10 -2.91 15.25
CA LYS A 30 -11.84 -3.93 15.98
C LYS A 30 -13.24 -4.12 15.39
N SER A 31 -13.97 -3.03 15.20
CA SER A 31 -15.31 -3.05 14.61
C SER A 31 -15.32 -3.65 13.19
N VAL A 32 -14.33 -3.31 12.35
CA VAL A 32 -14.20 -3.88 11.00
C VAL A 32 -13.87 -5.37 11.07
N LYS A 33 -12.99 -5.78 11.99
CA LYS A 33 -12.62 -7.21 12.17
C LYS A 33 -13.80 -8.10 12.59
N GLU A 34 -14.78 -7.56 13.30
CA GLU A 34 -15.99 -8.29 13.66
C GLU A 34 -16.82 -8.71 12.43
N ASN A 35 -16.62 -8.04 11.30
CA ASN A 35 -17.27 -8.37 10.04
C ASN A 35 -16.44 -9.32 9.16
N VAL A 36 -15.26 -9.77 9.61
CA VAL A 36 -14.43 -10.73 8.88
C VAL A 36 -15.03 -12.12 8.99
N THR A 37 -15.41 -12.70 7.87
CA THR A 37 -15.98 -14.06 7.78
C THR A 37 -15.01 -15.08 7.21
N ALA A 38 -13.99 -14.62 6.48
CA ALA A 38 -12.95 -15.48 5.92
C ALA A 38 -11.58 -14.82 6.03
N VAL A 39 -10.53 -15.65 6.18
CA VAL A 39 -9.15 -15.20 6.29
C VAL A 39 -8.28 -15.93 5.28
N LYS A 40 -7.42 -15.17 4.58
CA LYS A 40 -6.35 -15.71 3.74
C LYS A 40 -5.00 -15.20 4.24
N TYR A 41 -3.96 -15.95 3.92
CA TYR A 41 -2.59 -15.65 4.34
C TYR A 41 -1.71 -15.44 3.12
N GLY A 42 -0.75 -14.52 3.24
CA GLY A 42 0.22 -14.27 2.19
C GLY A 42 1.63 -14.14 2.73
N SER A 43 2.60 -14.47 1.89
CA SER A 43 3.99 -14.07 2.06
C SER A 43 4.31 -13.08 0.95
N GLY A 44 5.02 -12.03 1.23
CA GLY A 44 5.23 -11.01 0.23
C GLY A 44 6.39 -10.08 0.51
N SER A 45 6.54 -9.14 -0.41
CA SER A 45 7.51 -8.06 -0.29
C SER A 45 6.97 -6.95 0.59
N VAL A 46 7.84 -6.38 1.39
CA VAL A 46 7.59 -5.16 2.18
C VAL A 46 7.31 -3.91 1.33
N TYR A 47 7.59 -3.98 0.03
CA TYR A 47 7.37 -2.87 -0.90
C TYR A 47 5.91 -2.71 -1.33
N LEU A 48 5.09 -3.75 -1.19
CA LEU A 48 3.70 -3.71 -1.59
C LEU A 48 2.82 -3.34 -0.40
N PRO A 49 1.96 -2.31 -0.50
CA PRO A 49 1.13 -1.83 0.62
C PRO A 49 0.27 -2.92 1.27
N ARG A 50 -0.24 -3.86 0.46
CA ARG A 50 -1.08 -4.98 0.91
C ARG A 50 -0.53 -6.34 0.49
N GLY A 51 0.79 -6.44 0.25
CA GLY A 51 1.38 -7.67 -0.24
C GLY A 51 0.72 -8.15 -1.54
N TYR A 52 0.15 -9.34 -1.51
CA TYR A 52 -0.49 -9.94 -2.69
C TYR A 52 -1.68 -9.11 -3.23
N PHE A 53 -2.39 -8.41 -2.39
CA PHE A 53 -3.58 -7.63 -2.76
C PHE A 53 -3.28 -6.15 -2.99
N CYS A 54 -2.10 -5.83 -3.51
CA CYS A 54 -1.75 -4.44 -3.85
C CYS A 54 -2.67 -3.89 -4.95
N PRO A 55 -3.34 -2.76 -4.76
CA PRO A 55 -4.18 -2.16 -5.77
C PRO A 55 -3.41 -1.46 -6.89
N SER A 56 -2.18 -0.99 -6.64
CA SER A 56 -1.33 -0.39 -7.68
C SER A 56 -0.87 -1.42 -8.70
N ARG A 57 -1.22 -1.23 -9.95
CA ARG A 57 -0.79 -2.11 -11.04
C ARG A 57 0.65 -1.85 -11.46
N VAL A 58 1.11 -0.60 -11.32
CA VAL A 58 2.52 -0.26 -11.58
C VAL A 58 3.42 -0.89 -10.51
N LEU A 59 3.13 -0.68 -9.23
CA LEU A 59 3.93 -1.27 -8.16
C LEU A 59 3.88 -2.81 -8.21
N ASP A 60 2.70 -3.37 -8.49
CA ASP A 60 2.51 -4.82 -8.56
C ASP A 60 3.24 -5.44 -9.77
N THR A 61 3.31 -4.73 -10.91
CA THR A 61 3.95 -5.22 -12.13
C THR A 61 5.42 -4.87 -12.20
N VAL A 62 5.77 -3.60 -12.00
CA VAL A 62 7.14 -3.11 -12.25
C VAL A 62 8.05 -3.43 -11.07
N ILE A 63 7.59 -3.18 -9.84
CA ILE A 63 8.37 -3.39 -8.63
C ILE A 63 8.10 -4.75 -8.02
N GLY A 64 6.83 -5.12 -7.91
CA GLY A 64 6.37 -6.32 -7.22
C GLY A 64 6.54 -7.61 -7.99
N ASN A 65 6.71 -7.56 -9.32
CA ASN A 65 6.76 -8.79 -10.13
C ASN A 65 7.94 -9.70 -9.77
N VAL A 66 9.06 -9.12 -9.39
CA VAL A 66 10.25 -9.88 -8.94
C VAL A 66 10.15 -10.25 -7.46
N THR A 67 9.63 -9.35 -6.64
CA THR A 67 9.62 -9.46 -5.16
C THR A 67 8.25 -9.79 -4.60
N ARG A 68 7.20 -9.83 -5.43
CA ARG A 68 5.83 -10.13 -5.06
C ARG A 68 5.75 -11.46 -4.35
N GLY A 69 5.08 -11.46 -3.21
CA GLY A 69 4.80 -12.65 -2.46
C GLY A 69 3.80 -13.58 -3.15
N ARG A 70 3.31 -14.51 -2.39
CA ARG A 70 2.31 -15.48 -2.84
C ARG A 70 1.20 -15.62 -1.83
N LEU A 71 0.01 -15.89 -2.33
CA LEU A 71 -1.11 -16.33 -1.50
C LEU A 71 -0.85 -17.77 -1.03
N LEU A 72 -0.97 -18.01 0.26
CA LEU A 72 -0.79 -19.32 0.85
C LEU A 72 -2.10 -20.10 0.80
N LYS A 73 -2.02 -21.40 0.49
CA LYS A 73 -3.21 -22.28 0.42
C LYS A 73 -3.85 -22.49 1.79
N THR A 74 -3.05 -22.49 2.84
CA THR A 74 -3.48 -22.74 4.22
C THR A 74 -2.69 -21.88 5.18
N LYS A 75 -3.18 -21.73 6.42
CA LYS A 75 -2.40 -21.09 7.49
C LYS A 75 -1.09 -21.88 7.68
N PRO A 76 0.07 -21.20 7.64
CA PRO A 76 1.35 -21.86 7.88
C PRO A 76 1.43 -22.36 9.31
N ARG A 77 2.02 -23.55 9.49
CA ARG A 77 2.18 -24.17 10.82
C ARG A 77 3.45 -23.69 11.54
N THR A 78 4.50 -23.40 10.77
CA THR A 78 5.86 -23.17 11.28
C THR A 78 6.45 -21.83 10.86
N LYS A 79 5.78 -21.08 9.99
CA LYS A 79 6.24 -19.77 9.54
C LYS A 79 5.12 -18.75 9.72
N ILE A 80 5.47 -17.60 10.23
CA ILE A 80 4.57 -16.46 10.32
C ILE A 80 4.32 -15.94 8.90
N PRO A 81 3.08 -15.81 8.43
CA PRO A 81 2.78 -15.17 7.16
C PRO A 81 3.10 -13.67 7.27
N THR A 82 3.65 -13.08 6.21
CA THR A 82 3.88 -11.63 6.18
C THR A 82 2.57 -10.85 6.26
N TYR A 83 1.51 -11.40 5.65
CA TYR A 83 0.20 -10.77 5.61
C TYR A 83 -0.92 -11.72 6.00
N ARG A 84 -1.93 -11.15 6.67
CA ARG A 84 -3.22 -11.77 6.95
C ARG A 84 -4.31 -10.86 6.38
N TYR A 85 -5.17 -11.41 5.52
CA TYR A 85 -6.22 -10.68 4.81
C TYR A 85 -7.59 -11.13 5.31
N GLY A 86 -8.42 -10.19 5.76
CA GLY A 86 -9.78 -10.43 6.21
C GLY A 86 -10.80 -10.05 5.14
N PHE A 87 -11.74 -10.95 4.87
CA PHE A 87 -12.80 -10.78 3.90
C PHE A 87 -14.16 -10.80 4.57
N ASP A 88 -15.07 -9.97 4.08
CA ASP A 88 -16.46 -9.95 4.52
C ASP A 88 -17.27 -11.14 3.95
N LYS A 89 -18.56 -11.19 4.30
CA LYS A 89 -19.50 -12.22 3.84
C LYS A 89 -19.71 -12.23 2.31
N ASN A 90 -19.40 -11.15 1.62
CA ASN A 90 -19.48 -11.01 0.18
C ASN A 90 -18.15 -11.37 -0.52
N GLY A 91 -17.13 -11.79 0.25
CA GLY A 91 -15.80 -12.09 -0.27
C GLY A 91 -14.96 -10.86 -0.59
N LYS A 92 -15.35 -9.66 -0.15
CA LYS A 92 -14.57 -8.43 -0.35
C LYS A 92 -13.53 -8.27 0.76
N LEU A 93 -12.32 -7.88 0.38
CA LEU A 93 -11.24 -7.56 1.31
C LEU A 93 -11.60 -6.32 2.12
N ILE A 94 -11.61 -6.44 3.46
CA ILE A 94 -11.94 -5.35 4.38
C ILE A 94 -10.82 -5.06 5.39
N THR A 95 -9.91 -6.01 5.63
CA THR A 95 -8.72 -5.80 6.45
C THR A 95 -7.48 -6.42 5.80
N ALA A 96 -6.34 -5.76 5.97
CA ALA A 96 -5.03 -6.33 5.71
C ALA A 96 -4.14 -6.08 6.93
N GLU A 97 -3.48 -7.13 7.40
CA GLU A 97 -2.61 -7.08 8.56
C GLU A 97 -1.20 -7.45 8.12
N ASN A 98 -0.25 -6.61 8.43
CA ASN A 98 1.17 -6.93 8.27
C ASN A 98 1.63 -7.64 9.53
N CYS A 99 2.08 -8.88 9.41
CA CYS A 99 2.51 -9.72 10.51
C CYS A 99 4.02 -9.91 10.40
N GLU A 100 4.74 -9.61 11.46
CA GLU A 100 6.17 -9.92 11.56
C GLU A 100 6.42 -10.92 12.69
N GLU A 101 7.49 -11.68 12.55
CA GLU A 101 8.01 -12.48 13.62
C GLU A 101 8.44 -11.56 14.77
N CYS A 102 7.74 -11.59 15.87
CA CYS A 102 8.21 -10.98 17.09
C CYS A 102 9.17 -11.96 17.79
N ASP A 103 10.41 -12.00 17.33
CA ASP A 103 11.54 -12.52 18.11
C ASP A 103 11.89 -11.57 19.27
N LEU A 104 11.07 -10.56 19.49
CA LEU A 104 11.29 -9.56 20.50
C LEU A 104 10.80 -10.08 21.85
N ASP A 105 11.62 -9.85 22.83
CA ASP A 105 11.19 -9.84 24.21
C ASP A 105 9.93 -8.97 24.31
N LEU A 106 8.79 -9.60 24.56
CA LEU A 106 7.50 -8.96 24.50
C LEU A 106 7.40 -7.78 25.48
N GLU A 107 8.11 -7.86 26.61
CA GLU A 107 8.16 -6.82 27.62
C GLU A 107 8.92 -5.58 27.11
N ILE A 108 10.02 -5.79 26.37
CA ILE A 108 10.78 -4.70 25.74
C ILE A 108 9.96 -4.06 24.62
N THR A 109 9.24 -4.87 23.83
CA THR A 109 8.36 -4.37 22.77
C THR A 109 7.28 -3.47 23.33
N VAL A 110 6.58 -3.91 24.38
CA VAL A 110 5.50 -3.13 25.01
C VAL A 110 6.03 -1.86 25.68
N ALA A 111 7.23 -1.90 26.27
CA ALA A 111 7.83 -0.73 26.91
C ALA A 111 8.30 0.36 25.92
N ASN A 112 8.72 -0.05 24.73
CA ASN A 112 9.31 0.87 23.75
C ASN A 112 8.31 1.44 22.74
N PHE A 113 7.08 0.90 22.67
CA PHE A 113 6.08 1.28 21.67
C PHE A 113 4.79 1.78 22.35
N ASP A 114 4.15 2.75 21.72
CA ASP A 114 2.83 3.24 22.17
C ASP A 114 1.73 2.25 21.77
N VAL A 115 1.65 1.17 22.53
CA VAL A 115 0.64 0.11 22.33
C VAL A 115 -0.60 0.31 23.21
N SER A 116 -0.65 1.39 24.01
CA SER A 116 -1.67 1.60 25.01
C SER A 116 -3.10 1.59 24.43
N ASP A 117 -3.29 2.25 23.30
CA ASP A 117 -4.59 2.30 22.66
C ASP A 117 -4.92 0.97 21.95
N PHE A 118 -3.90 0.30 21.40
CA PHE A 118 -4.08 -1.04 20.86
C PHE A 118 -4.48 -2.04 21.92
N GLN A 119 -3.85 -2.00 23.08
CA GLN A 119 -4.14 -2.90 24.21
C GLN A 119 -5.56 -2.66 24.77
N LYS A 120 -6.05 -1.42 24.76
CA LYS A 120 -7.45 -1.13 25.13
C LYS A 120 -8.43 -1.77 24.16
N ALA A 121 -8.15 -1.67 22.85
CA ALA A 121 -9.00 -2.27 21.81
C ALA A 121 -8.92 -3.80 21.80
N PHE A 122 -7.75 -4.37 22.13
CA PHE A 122 -7.47 -5.81 22.14
C PHE A 122 -6.85 -6.25 23.47
N PRO A 123 -7.66 -6.41 24.54
CA PRO A 123 -7.16 -6.70 25.89
C PRO A 123 -6.39 -8.03 26.01
N SER A 124 -6.75 -9.04 25.21
CA SER A 124 -6.09 -10.35 25.19
C SER A 124 -4.78 -10.40 24.39
N PHE A 125 -4.41 -9.28 23.77
CA PHE A 125 -3.27 -9.23 22.83
C PHE A 125 -1.96 -9.77 23.41
N LEU A 126 -1.62 -9.44 24.69
CA LEU A 126 -0.40 -9.92 25.33
C LEU A 126 -0.43 -11.42 25.60
N ASP A 127 -1.59 -11.95 26.02
CA ASP A 127 -1.76 -13.36 26.28
C ASP A 127 -1.78 -14.17 24.98
N ASP A 128 -2.43 -13.64 23.96
CA ASP A 128 -2.45 -14.21 22.60
C ASP A 128 -1.02 -14.29 22.02
N ALA A 129 -0.22 -13.24 22.23
CA ALA A 129 1.18 -13.19 21.82
C ALA A 129 2.04 -14.24 22.54
N LYS A 130 1.91 -14.36 23.86
CA LYS A 130 2.60 -15.37 24.68
C LYS A 130 2.24 -16.79 24.26
N ASN A 131 1.02 -16.99 23.76
CA ASN A 131 0.53 -18.27 23.24
C ASN A 131 0.89 -18.50 21.76
N GLY A 132 1.79 -17.72 21.18
CA GLY A 132 2.26 -17.88 19.80
C GLY A 132 1.24 -17.43 18.73
N MET A 133 0.28 -16.60 19.09
CA MET A 133 -0.61 -16.00 18.11
C MET A 133 0.10 -14.87 17.36
N LEU A 134 -0.27 -14.72 16.09
CA LEU A 134 0.28 -13.66 15.24
C LEU A 134 -0.10 -12.28 15.74
N ILE A 135 0.89 -11.48 16.06
CA ILE A 135 0.72 -10.07 16.39
C ILE A 135 0.95 -9.26 15.11
N PRO A 136 0.01 -8.44 14.68
CA PRO A 136 0.24 -7.58 13.53
C PRO A 136 1.10 -6.39 13.93
N ARG A 137 2.09 -6.08 13.12
CA ARG A 137 2.88 -4.85 13.22
C ARG A 137 2.06 -3.62 12.79
N GLY A 138 1.14 -3.83 11.85
CA GLY A 138 0.26 -2.79 11.36
C GLY A 138 -1.05 -3.37 10.84
N TYR A 139 -2.05 -2.52 10.85
CA TYR A 139 -3.39 -2.80 10.36
C TYR A 139 -3.79 -1.82 9.29
N GLU A 140 -4.38 -2.34 8.23
CA GLU A 140 -5.11 -1.57 7.24
C GLU A 140 -6.58 -1.97 7.28
N PHE A 141 -7.48 -1.00 7.37
CA PHE A 141 -8.89 -1.22 7.11
C PHE A 141 -9.29 -0.59 5.78
N ILE A 142 -10.22 -1.26 5.09
CA ILE A 142 -10.56 -0.95 3.72
C ILE A 142 -12.07 -0.73 3.64
N LYS A 143 -12.46 0.47 3.18
CA LYS A 143 -13.84 0.85 2.94
C LYS A 143 -14.07 1.03 1.44
N ARG A 144 -15.21 0.53 0.96
CA ARG A 144 -15.63 0.66 -0.44
C ARG A 144 -17.00 1.29 -0.53
N GLU A 145 -17.11 2.29 -1.40
CA GLU A 145 -18.37 2.98 -1.62
C GLU A 145 -18.34 3.69 -2.98
N ASN A 146 -19.38 3.47 -3.79
CA ASN A 146 -19.59 4.19 -5.05
C ASN A 146 -18.40 4.16 -6.02
N GLY A 147 -17.74 3.01 -6.19
CA GLY A 147 -16.58 2.87 -7.08
C GLY A 147 -15.27 3.42 -6.50
N ILE A 148 -15.27 3.82 -5.23
CA ILE A 148 -14.08 4.30 -4.54
C ILE A 148 -13.74 3.34 -3.40
N GLU A 149 -12.48 2.91 -3.37
CA GLU A 149 -11.92 2.18 -2.25
C GLU A 149 -10.93 3.07 -1.50
N ILE A 150 -11.06 3.10 -0.18
CA ILE A 150 -10.15 3.82 0.71
C ILE A 150 -9.54 2.81 1.67
N GLY A 151 -8.22 2.78 1.72
CA GLY A 151 -7.45 2.01 2.70
C GLY A 151 -6.73 2.96 3.65
N LEU A 152 -6.86 2.74 4.96
CA LEU A 152 -6.10 3.46 5.98
C LEU A 152 -5.31 2.45 6.81
N ASN A 153 -4.00 2.65 6.85
CA ASN A 153 -3.05 1.78 7.55
C ASN A 153 -2.39 2.54 8.70
N TYR A 154 -2.39 1.90 9.85
CA TYR A 154 -1.80 2.41 11.07
C TYR A 154 -0.80 1.40 11.63
N HIS A 155 0.42 1.86 11.91
CA HIS A 155 1.44 1.05 12.56
C HIS A 155 1.24 1.03 14.08
N MET A 156 1.42 -0.14 14.67
CA MET A 156 1.32 -0.31 16.10
C MET A 156 2.50 0.35 16.84
N HIS A 157 3.65 0.39 16.19
CA HIS A 157 4.92 0.78 16.82
C HIS A 157 5.35 2.21 16.51
N ASP A 158 4.73 2.89 15.55
CA ASP A 158 5.21 4.17 15.08
C ASP A 158 4.05 5.08 14.62
N ALA A 159 3.80 6.09 15.44
CA ALA A 159 2.79 7.11 15.14
C ALA A 159 3.09 7.91 13.85
N ASN A 160 4.29 7.80 13.32
CA ASN A 160 4.75 8.55 12.17
C ASN A 160 4.85 7.70 10.89
N ASN A 161 4.49 6.41 10.97
CA ASN A 161 4.54 5.51 9.82
C ASN A 161 3.15 5.07 9.38
N ASN A 162 2.23 6.04 9.31
CA ASN A 162 0.89 5.78 8.85
C ASN A 162 0.78 5.99 7.34
N SER A 163 -0.11 5.27 6.71
CA SER A 163 -0.31 5.36 5.27
C SER A 163 -1.79 5.31 4.90
N GLY A 164 -2.10 5.79 3.69
CA GLY A 164 -3.44 5.73 3.15
C GLY A 164 -3.44 5.58 1.65
N SER A 165 -4.47 4.95 1.13
CA SER A 165 -4.66 4.77 -0.30
C SER A 165 -6.10 5.07 -0.72
N VAL A 166 -6.24 5.53 -1.96
CA VAL A 166 -7.52 5.65 -2.66
C VAL A 166 -7.40 4.98 -4.00
N VAL A 167 -8.36 4.13 -4.32
CA VAL A 167 -8.55 3.56 -5.66
C VAL A 167 -9.87 4.08 -6.20
N ILE A 168 -9.85 4.62 -7.40
CA ILE A 168 -11.05 5.03 -8.13
C ILE A 168 -11.22 4.06 -9.28
N CYS A 169 -12.36 3.40 -9.31
CA CYS A 169 -12.72 2.42 -10.34
C CYS A 169 -13.86 2.90 -11.20
N GLU A 170 -13.79 2.56 -12.48
CA GLU A 170 -14.84 2.78 -13.45
C GLU A 170 -14.95 1.54 -14.34
N ASN A 171 -16.18 1.01 -14.49
CA ASN A 171 -16.48 -0.17 -15.33
C ASN A 171 -15.60 -1.41 -15.01
N GLY A 172 -15.28 -1.64 -13.73
CA GLY A 172 -14.48 -2.79 -13.30
C GLY A 172 -12.96 -2.64 -13.50
N TYR A 173 -12.48 -1.43 -13.80
CA TYR A 173 -11.07 -1.14 -14.00
C TYR A 173 -10.63 0.03 -13.14
N ILE A 174 -9.35 0.00 -12.71
CA ILE A 174 -8.75 1.12 -11.99
C ILE A 174 -8.58 2.30 -12.94
N LYS A 175 -9.08 3.44 -12.52
CA LYS A 175 -8.92 4.72 -13.23
C LYS A 175 -7.82 5.56 -12.62
N GLU A 176 -7.80 5.59 -11.29
CA GLU A 176 -6.81 6.34 -10.52
C GLU A 176 -6.43 5.53 -9.27
N TYR A 177 -5.17 5.62 -8.89
CA TYR A 177 -4.66 5.14 -7.61
C TYR A 177 -3.81 6.22 -6.96
N HIS A 178 -4.08 6.51 -5.70
CA HIS A 178 -3.31 7.45 -4.90
C HIS A 178 -2.89 6.78 -3.60
N TYR A 179 -1.65 6.97 -3.22
CA TYR A 179 -1.07 6.38 -2.03
C TYR A 179 -0.14 7.37 -1.33
N ILE A 180 -0.29 7.50 -0.04
CA ILE A 180 0.64 8.25 0.81
C ILE A 180 1.18 7.36 1.92
N ARG A 181 2.46 7.48 2.21
CA ARG A 181 3.10 6.81 3.35
C ARG A 181 3.90 7.76 4.21
N ASN A 182 4.21 7.32 5.42
CA ASN A 182 4.94 8.06 6.44
C ASN A 182 4.25 9.38 6.80
N VAL A 183 2.93 9.34 6.96
CA VAL A 183 2.19 10.49 7.48
C VAL A 183 2.50 10.64 8.96
N VAL A 184 3.04 11.80 9.31
CA VAL A 184 3.47 12.16 10.66
C VAL A 184 2.30 12.71 11.45
N ILE A 185 1.94 12.06 12.56
CA ILE A 185 0.89 12.50 13.47
C ILE A 185 1.45 13.29 14.64
N LYS A 186 2.59 12.82 15.17
CA LYS A 186 3.32 13.49 16.24
C LYS A 186 4.75 13.72 15.75
N PRO A 187 5.14 14.95 15.44
CA PRO A 187 6.50 15.23 15.02
C PRO A 187 7.47 14.86 16.14
N LEU A 188 8.31 13.85 15.90
CA LEU A 188 9.43 13.48 16.74
C LEU A 188 10.67 14.16 16.19
N ASN A 189 11.30 15.05 16.99
CA ASN A 189 12.61 15.64 16.71
C ASN A 189 12.75 16.38 15.37
N ASN A 190 11.74 17.09 14.89
CA ASN A 190 11.80 17.85 13.64
C ASN A 190 12.17 17.02 12.40
N HIS A 191 11.92 15.72 12.42
CA HIS A 191 12.13 14.84 11.28
C HIS A 191 10.80 14.41 10.68
N PHE A 192 10.62 14.64 9.41
CA PHE A 192 9.55 13.99 8.68
C PHE A 192 10.00 13.62 7.27
N TRP A 193 9.44 12.56 6.76
CA TRP A 193 9.56 12.16 5.38
C TRP A 193 8.24 11.54 4.96
N SER A 194 7.67 12.05 3.88
CA SER A 194 6.46 11.51 3.30
C SER A 194 6.64 11.26 1.81
N GLU A 195 6.01 10.23 1.33
CA GLU A 195 5.96 9.91 -0.09
C GLU A 195 4.51 9.79 -0.52
N PHE A 196 4.18 10.50 -1.58
CA PHE A 196 2.90 10.38 -2.24
C PHE A 196 3.09 9.87 -3.67
N THR A 197 2.38 8.83 -4.02
CA THR A 197 2.33 8.25 -5.37
C THR A 197 0.94 8.43 -5.93
N SER A 198 0.84 8.84 -7.19
CA SER A 198 -0.41 8.95 -7.93
C SER A 198 -0.24 8.25 -9.27
N GLU A 199 -1.20 7.42 -9.63
CA GLU A 199 -1.26 6.68 -10.90
C GLU A 199 -2.58 7.02 -11.59
N GLU A 200 -2.50 7.32 -12.87
CA GLU A 200 -3.64 7.55 -13.76
C GLU A 200 -3.59 6.53 -14.90
N TYR A 201 -4.70 5.84 -15.12
CA TYR A 201 -4.81 4.74 -16.08
C TYR A 201 -5.69 5.17 -17.27
N GLU A 202 -5.15 5.03 -18.48
CA GLU A 202 -5.83 5.27 -19.75
C GLU A 202 -5.92 3.95 -20.53
N TYR A 203 -7.12 3.42 -20.65
CA TYR A 203 -7.39 2.20 -21.45
C TYR A 203 -7.53 2.60 -22.92
N ILE A 204 -6.45 2.45 -23.68
CA ILE A 204 -6.35 2.84 -25.09
C ILE A 204 -7.23 1.93 -25.95
N ASP A 205 -7.13 0.63 -25.68
CA ASP A 205 -7.94 -0.42 -26.29
C ASP A 205 -7.99 -1.65 -25.35
N SER A 206 -8.50 -2.78 -25.84
CA SER A 206 -8.61 -4.02 -25.04
C SER A 206 -7.27 -4.63 -24.64
N HIS A 207 -6.18 -4.25 -25.28
CA HIS A 207 -4.87 -4.84 -25.08
C HIS A 207 -3.79 -3.83 -24.63
N HIS A 208 -4.12 -2.56 -24.59
CA HIS A 208 -3.13 -1.52 -24.25
C HIS A 208 -3.65 -0.55 -23.19
N VAL A 209 -2.84 -0.37 -22.15
CA VAL A 209 -3.11 0.60 -21.08
C VAL A 209 -1.90 1.51 -20.91
N GLY A 210 -2.13 2.81 -21.04
CA GLY A 210 -1.18 3.84 -20.66
C GLY A 210 -1.30 4.14 -19.16
N VAL A 211 -0.18 4.27 -18.47
CA VAL A 211 -0.18 4.68 -17.07
C VAL A 211 0.80 5.82 -16.85
N VAL A 212 0.32 6.88 -16.24
CA VAL A 212 1.15 7.98 -15.76
C VAL A 212 1.29 7.84 -14.26
N MET A 213 2.50 7.56 -13.79
CA MET A 213 2.83 7.53 -12.38
C MET A 213 3.56 8.82 -12.00
N ARG A 214 3.13 9.47 -10.94
CA ARG A 214 3.80 10.61 -10.32
C ARG A 214 4.17 10.25 -8.90
N ARG A 215 5.39 10.58 -8.50
CA ARG A 215 5.91 10.37 -7.16
C ARG A 215 6.41 11.68 -6.60
N LEU A 216 5.80 12.11 -5.51
CA LEU A 216 6.20 13.27 -4.74
C LEU A 216 6.82 12.79 -3.43
N GLU A 217 8.04 13.23 -3.17
CA GLU A 217 8.70 12.99 -1.88
C GLU A 217 9.02 14.32 -1.23
N GLU A 218 8.71 14.43 0.02
CA GLU A 218 9.04 15.59 0.84
C GLU A 218 9.65 15.13 2.14
N GLY A 219 10.75 15.78 2.55
CA GLY A 219 11.43 15.47 3.80
C GLY A 219 12.08 16.68 4.42
N PHE A 220 12.20 16.67 5.75
CA PHE A 220 12.84 17.73 6.52
C PHE A 220 13.60 17.14 7.70
N GLY A 221 14.81 17.66 7.94
CA GLY A 221 15.54 17.51 9.20
C GLY A 221 16.10 16.12 9.55
N GLY A 222 16.15 15.19 8.59
CA GLY A 222 16.57 13.82 8.84
C GLY A 222 18.01 13.50 8.48
N VAL A 223 18.61 12.58 9.25
CA VAL A 223 19.76 11.81 8.78
C VAL A 223 19.19 10.50 8.23
N ALA A 224 18.97 10.43 6.94
CA ALA A 224 18.76 9.15 6.29
C ALA A 224 20.14 8.50 6.08
N SER A 225 20.13 7.20 5.80
CA SER A 225 21.31 6.42 5.42
C SER A 225 22.12 7.00 4.25
N PHE A 226 21.66 8.06 3.62
CA PHE A 226 22.23 8.72 2.45
C PHE A 226 22.69 10.17 2.69
N GLY A 227 22.59 10.73 3.91
CA GLY A 227 23.06 12.08 4.22
C GLY A 227 22.03 12.98 4.94
N ARG A 228 22.41 14.23 5.23
CA ARG A 228 21.52 15.25 5.79
C ARG A 228 20.56 15.75 4.71
N PHE A 229 19.27 15.79 5.03
CA PHE A 229 18.26 16.40 4.19
C PHE A 229 17.81 17.73 4.77
N ASP A 230 18.22 18.81 4.12
CA ASP A 230 17.76 20.16 4.44
C ASP A 230 16.57 20.52 3.53
N GLY A 231 15.44 19.84 3.73
CA GLY A 231 14.21 20.06 2.96
C GLY A 231 14.37 19.72 1.48
N TYR A 232 14.03 18.51 1.09
CA TYR A 232 14.01 18.14 -0.33
C TYR A 232 12.58 17.91 -0.82
N LYS A 233 12.38 18.21 -2.08
CA LYS A 233 11.16 17.93 -2.80
C LYS A 233 11.50 17.24 -4.10
N ILE A 234 11.08 15.99 -4.24
CA ILE A 234 11.24 15.22 -5.47
C ILE A 234 9.88 15.13 -6.15
N ASN A 235 9.84 15.45 -7.43
CA ASN A 235 8.68 15.27 -8.28
C ASN A 235 9.10 14.48 -9.52
N ASN A 236 8.86 13.18 -9.48
CA ASN A 236 9.17 12.28 -10.58
C ASN A 236 7.90 11.91 -11.34
N VAL A 237 7.96 12.01 -12.66
CA VAL A 237 6.91 11.56 -13.57
C VAL A 237 7.45 10.44 -14.41
N VAL A 238 6.75 9.32 -14.43
CA VAL A 238 7.09 8.16 -15.24
C VAL A 238 5.86 7.71 -16.01
N ARG A 239 6.02 7.41 -17.29
CA ARG A 239 4.95 6.90 -18.14
C ARG A 239 5.28 5.49 -18.58
N TYR A 240 4.29 4.63 -18.45
CA TYR A 240 4.35 3.25 -18.88
C TYR A 240 3.28 2.97 -19.92
N ARG A 241 3.55 1.99 -20.80
CA ARG A 241 2.54 1.32 -21.60
C ARG A 241 2.56 -0.14 -21.24
N PHE A 242 1.40 -0.68 -20.89
CA PHE A 242 1.22 -2.10 -20.63
C PHE A 242 0.52 -2.76 -21.82
N GLU A 243 0.99 -3.95 -22.19
CA GLU A 243 0.32 -4.85 -23.12
C GLU A 243 -0.40 -5.93 -22.31
N LEU A 244 -1.70 -6.10 -22.56
CA LEU A 244 -2.54 -7.07 -21.88
C LEU A 244 -2.80 -8.28 -22.78
N ASP A 245 -3.04 -9.44 -22.17
CA ASP A 245 -3.56 -10.61 -22.85
C ASP A 245 -5.11 -10.52 -23.03
N ASP A 246 -5.68 -11.53 -23.68
CA ASP A 246 -7.12 -11.61 -23.94
C ASP A 246 -7.96 -11.69 -22.65
N ASN A 247 -7.34 -12.00 -21.52
CA ASN A 247 -7.96 -12.04 -20.19
C ASN A 247 -7.81 -10.72 -19.43
N GLY A 248 -7.13 -9.71 -20.00
CA GLY A 248 -6.87 -8.42 -19.35
C GLY A 248 -5.67 -8.43 -18.39
N ALA A 249 -4.81 -9.44 -18.44
CA ALA A 249 -3.61 -9.51 -17.62
C ALA A 249 -2.37 -9.00 -18.36
N ALA A 250 -1.52 -8.24 -17.66
CA ALA A 250 -0.30 -7.67 -18.24
C ALA A 250 0.70 -8.75 -18.66
N LYS A 251 1.16 -8.71 -19.91
CA LYS A 251 2.24 -9.53 -20.48
C LYS A 251 3.56 -8.80 -20.50
N LYS A 252 3.50 -7.54 -20.89
CA LYS A 252 4.67 -6.66 -21.07
C LYS A 252 4.37 -5.27 -20.53
N TYR A 253 5.43 -4.56 -20.22
CA TYR A 253 5.36 -3.13 -20.05
C TYR A 253 6.59 -2.44 -20.67
N THR A 254 6.38 -1.24 -21.15
CA THR A 254 7.40 -0.41 -21.76
C THR A 254 7.47 0.92 -21.03
N LEU A 255 8.67 1.35 -20.67
CA LEU A 255 8.94 2.68 -20.16
C LEU A 255 8.97 3.67 -21.33
N ILE A 256 8.03 4.59 -21.39
CA ILE A 256 7.89 5.57 -22.49
C ILE A 256 8.52 6.91 -22.14
N GLU A 257 8.35 7.34 -20.88
CA GLU A 257 8.80 8.64 -20.42
C GLU A 257 9.28 8.53 -18.97
N SER A 258 10.35 9.25 -18.65
CA SER A 258 10.82 9.38 -17.28
C SER A 258 11.23 10.82 -17.01
N ASN A 259 10.82 11.38 -15.86
CA ASN A 259 11.11 12.77 -15.45
C ASN A 259 10.71 13.81 -16.50
N GLY A 260 9.60 13.60 -17.20
CA GLY A 260 9.09 14.49 -18.24
C GLY A 260 9.84 14.41 -19.57
N LYS A 261 10.74 13.45 -19.73
CA LYS A 261 11.47 13.25 -21.00
C LYS A 261 10.93 12.02 -21.72
N VAL A 262 10.40 12.26 -22.92
CA VAL A 262 10.02 11.16 -23.83
C VAL A 262 11.26 10.42 -24.29
N LEU A 263 11.26 9.11 -24.15
CA LEU A 263 12.35 8.26 -24.61
C LEU A 263 12.27 8.07 -26.13
N SER A 264 13.42 7.96 -26.81
CA SER A 264 13.47 7.59 -28.22
C SER A 264 12.90 6.18 -28.41
N GLN A 265 12.47 5.86 -29.63
CA GLN A 265 11.95 4.51 -29.94
C GLN A 265 12.97 3.41 -29.56
N GLU A 266 14.24 3.59 -29.88
CA GLU A 266 15.32 2.66 -29.54
C GLU A 266 15.42 2.44 -28.03
N LYS A 267 15.31 3.52 -27.21
CA LYS A 267 15.30 3.39 -25.74
C LYS A 267 14.05 2.73 -25.21
N GLN A 268 12.88 2.97 -25.82
CA GLN A 268 11.64 2.30 -25.43
C GLN A 268 11.75 0.79 -25.67
N ASP A 269 12.28 0.38 -26.82
CA ASP A 269 12.52 -1.03 -27.13
C ASP A 269 13.50 -1.67 -26.14
N TYR A 270 14.53 -0.93 -25.72
CA TYR A 270 15.49 -1.39 -24.72
C TYR A 270 14.85 -1.52 -23.33
N TYR A 271 13.91 -0.64 -22.96
CA TYR A 271 13.22 -0.64 -21.69
C TYR A 271 11.85 -1.33 -21.73
N THR A 272 11.65 -2.26 -22.62
CA THR A 272 10.48 -3.14 -22.67
C THR A 272 10.76 -4.42 -21.89
N TYR A 273 9.88 -4.78 -20.98
CA TYR A 273 10.04 -5.91 -20.08
C TYR A 273 8.88 -6.89 -20.18
N GLU A 274 9.19 -8.18 -20.21
CA GLU A 274 8.20 -9.24 -20.03
C GLU A 274 7.73 -9.29 -18.58
N VAL A 275 6.44 -9.48 -18.37
CA VAL A 275 5.86 -9.64 -17.05
C VAL A 275 5.97 -11.10 -16.62
N TYR A 276 6.76 -11.36 -15.61
CA TYR A 276 7.04 -12.74 -15.14
C TYR A 276 5.77 -13.42 -14.56
N LYS A 277 4.93 -12.69 -13.86
CA LYS A 277 3.64 -13.16 -13.34
C LYS A 277 2.56 -12.24 -13.87
N PRO A 278 1.66 -12.71 -14.73
CA PRO A 278 0.57 -11.90 -15.23
C PRO A 278 -0.26 -11.28 -14.11
N ILE A 279 -0.61 -10.02 -14.26
CA ILE A 279 -1.35 -9.24 -13.29
C ILE A 279 -2.60 -8.70 -13.95
N ASP A 280 -3.76 -9.09 -13.42
CA ASP A 280 -5.05 -8.63 -13.90
C ASP A 280 -5.24 -7.14 -13.62
N PHE A 281 -5.59 -6.37 -14.63
CA PHE A 281 -5.87 -4.95 -14.55
C PHE A 281 -7.31 -4.64 -14.15
N ARG A 282 -8.19 -5.63 -14.15
CA ARG A 282 -9.52 -5.50 -13.59
C ARG A 282 -9.46 -5.34 -12.08
N TYR A 283 -10.32 -4.50 -11.56
CA TYR A 283 -10.44 -4.25 -10.14
C TYR A 283 -11.86 -3.81 -9.82
N GLU A 284 -12.55 -4.60 -9.03
CA GLU A 284 -13.92 -4.30 -8.60
C GLU A 284 -13.92 -3.74 -7.17
N VAL A 285 -14.58 -2.63 -7.03
CA VAL A 285 -14.75 -1.93 -5.75
C VAL A 285 -16.16 -2.12 -5.21
#